data_aad6db3e27e6e2c556dfdc6a8770c578
#
_entry.id   aad6db3e27e6e2c556dfdc6a8770c578
#
_cell.length_a   1.000
_cell.length_b   1.000
_cell.length_c   1.000
_cell.angle_alpha   90.00
_cell.angle_beta   90.00
_cell.angle_gamma   90.00
#
_symmetry.space_group_name_H-M   'P 1'
#
loop_
_entity.id
_entity.type
_entity.pdbx_description
1 polymer ?
#
loop_
_entity_poly.entity_id
_entity_poly.type
_entity_poly.pdbx_seq_one_letter_code
_entity_poly.pdbx_strand_id
1 'polypeptide(L)'
;PPVGMALKATVSVPAAVTPLPALRRRLLLSSSSSSRAVASKVLKTTAAMATAVQPAVVVGAGRVGQALLGMGPLGGDVRVGRGEKVPDGAPSGPILVCTRNDDLDGVLEATPKSRWRDLVFFQNGMLEPWFESKGLVDANQVLAYFAVSKVGEPPVDGITDTNPEGLTAAFGNWAPAVAARLQNGGLTCKVLEKEAFQKQMLEKLIWISAFMLVGARHPGATVGVVEKEYLAEVASLIAELASAAGAERGFSFDEGIEERLCAYSRAVAHFPTAVKEFKWRNGWFYSLSEKALAEGKPDPCPLHTAWLKEIKVI
;
A
#
# COMPACT_ATOMS: atom_id res chain seq x y z
N PRO A 1 -28.93 -14.80 -55.62
CA PRO A 1 -30.13 -14.84 -54.80
C PRO A 1 -30.70 -16.26 -54.75
N PRO A 2 -31.29 -16.74 -53.72
CA PRO A 2 -32.35 -16.11 -52.94
C PRO A 2 -32.13 -16.15 -51.40
N VAL A 3 -32.69 -15.17 -50.74
CA VAL A 3 -33.87 -15.12 -49.88
C VAL A 3 -33.82 -16.08 -48.67
N GLY A 4 -33.61 -15.64 -47.50
CA GLY A 4 -34.51 -15.04 -46.52
C GLY A 4 -35.20 -16.10 -45.67
N MET A 5 -35.04 -16.04 -44.37
CA MET A 5 -36.13 -16.30 -43.42
C MET A 5 -35.71 -15.92 -41.99
N ALA A 6 -36.33 -14.86 -41.50
CA ALA A 6 -36.28 -14.46 -40.10
C ALA A 6 -37.31 -15.28 -39.31
N LEU A 7 -36.92 -15.88 -38.20
CA LEU A 7 -37.80 -16.44 -37.20
C LEU A 7 -37.85 -15.50 -36.00
N LYS A 8 -39.03 -14.89 -35.81
CA LYS A 8 -39.41 -14.16 -34.60
C LYS A 8 -39.80 -15.17 -33.51
N ALA A 9 -39.11 -15.15 -32.40
CA ALA A 9 -39.56 -15.83 -31.16
C ALA A 9 -40.23 -14.80 -30.24
N THR A 10 -41.53 -15.02 -30.05
CA THR A 10 -42.36 -14.27 -29.08
C THR A 10 -42.11 -14.81 -27.67
N VAL A 11 -41.76 -13.92 -26.74
CA VAL A 11 -41.67 -14.21 -25.30
C VAL A 11 -43.01 -13.83 -24.67
N SER A 12 -43.72 -14.80 -24.09
CA SER A 12 -44.93 -14.61 -23.30
C SER A 12 -44.57 -14.34 -21.83
N VAL A 13 -45.21 -13.32 -21.25
CA VAL A 13 -45.13 -12.93 -19.84
C VAL A 13 -46.23 -13.67 -19.06
N PRO A 14 -45.99 -14.28 -17.92
CA PRO A 14 -47.07 -14.70 -17.03
C PRO A 14 -47.41 -13.64 -15.96
N ALA A 15 -48.71 -13.64 -15.65
CA ALA A 15 -49.47 -12.67 -14.91
C ALA A 15 -49.14 -12.57 -13.40
N ALA A 16 -49.60 -11.45 -12.88
CA ALA A 16 -49.56 -11.00 -11.49
C ALA A 16 -50.29 -11.92 -10.50
N VAL A 17 -49.72 -12.09 -9.31
CA VAL A 17 -50.36 -12.72 -8.15
C VAL A 17 -50.71 -11.62 -7.11
N THR A 18 -51.98 -11.56 -6.78
CA THR A 18 -52.62 -10.68 -5.79
C THR A 18 -52.32 -11.08 -4.35
N PRO A 19 -52.28 -10.15 -3.38
CA PRO A 19 -52.06 -10.47 -1.96
C PRO A 19 -53.35 -10.72 -1.20
N LEU A 20 -53.36 -11.68 -0.28
CA LEU A 20 -54.43 -11.98 0.68
C LEU A 20 -54.21 -11.30 2.05
N PRO A 21 -55.31 -11.10 2.82
CA PRO A 21 -55.38 -10.08 3.88
C PRO A 21 -54.95 -10.54 5.29
N ALA A 22 -54.63 -9.54 6.08
CA ALA A 22 -54.21 -9.61 7.50
C ALA A 22 -55.29 -10.15 8.42
N LEU A 23 -54.97 -11.09 9.30
CA LEU A 23 -55.76 -11.48 10.47
C LEU A 23 -55.29 -10.77 11.71
N ARG A 24 -56.14 -9.88 12.23
CA ARG A 24 -56.06 -9.31 13.60
C ARG A 24 -56.36 -10.40 14.64
N ARG A 25 -55.48 -10.55 15.64
CA ARG A 25 -55.87 -11.17 16.91
C ARG A 25 -55.63 -10.21 18.07
N ARG A 26 -56.73 -10.08 18.84
CA ARG A 26 -56.89 -9.18 19.99
C ARG A 26 -56.12 -9.65 21.21
N LEU A 27 -55.75 -8.64 22.02
CA LEU A 27 -55.19 -8.70 23.34
C LEU A 27 -56.10 -9.47 24.35
N LEU A 28 -55.43 -10.09 25.31
CA LEU A 28 -55.90 -10.22 26.70
C LEU A 28 -54.77 -9.82 27.64
N LEU A 29 -55.08 -8.82 28.45
CA LEU A 29 -54.30 -8.34 29.59
C LEU A 29 -54.41 -9.31 30.75
N SER A 30 -53.29 -9.69 31.39
CA SER A 30 -53.30 -10.05 32.79
C SER A 30 -52.10 -9.43 33.48
N SER A 31 -52.40 -8.66 34.49
CA SER A 31 -51.50 -7.97 35.40
C SER A 31 -50.89 -8.95 36.43
N SER A 32 -49.57 -8.94 36.60
CA SER A 32 -48.96 -9.25 37.88
C SER A 32 -47.65 -8.49 38.05
N SER A 33 -47.67 -7.68 39.09
CA SER A 33 -46.56 -6.90 39.62
C SER A 33 -45.42 -7.80 40.12
N SER A 34 -44.19 -7.55 39.69
CA SER A 34 -43.03 -7.87 40.50
C SER A 34 -41.86 -6.97 40.09
N SER A 35 -41.48 -6.16 41.06
CA SER A 35 -40.32 -5.26 40.99
C SER A 35 -39.04 -6.04 40.82
N ARG A 36 -38.31 -5.79 39.74
CA ARG A 36 -36.87 -6.11 39.66
C ARG A 36 -36.17 -5.06 38.83
N ALA A 37 -35.10 -4.54 39.42
CA ALA A 37 -34.24 -3.50 38.89
C ALA A 37 -33.82 -3.73 37.44
N VAL A 38 -34.17 -2.79 36.59
CA VAL A 38 -33.64 -2.69 35.22
C VAL A 38 -32.25 -2.10 35.34
N ALA A 39 -31.20 -2.97 35.25
CA ALA A 39 -29.85 -2.53 35.02
C ALA A 39 -29.79 -1.93 33.62
N SER A 40 -29.77 -0.62 33.58
CA SER A 40 -29.52 0.14 32.36
C SER A 40 -28.14 -0.25 31.81
N LYS A 41 -28.14 -1.06 30.75
CA LYS A 41 -26.95 -1.37 29.98
C LYS A 41 -26.64 -0.13 29.15
N VAL A 42 -25.85 0.78 29.75
CA VAL A 42 -25.24 1.90 29.01
C VAL A 42 -24.39 1.31 27.92
N LEU A 43 -24.88 1.31 26.69
CA LEU A 43 -24.07 1.12 25.50
C LEU A 43 -23.05 2.28 25.49
N LYS A 44 -21.85 2.01 25.96
CA LYS A 44 -20.72 2.90 25.71
C LYS A 44 -20.43 2.83 24.20
N THR A 45 -21.10 3.70 23.48
CA THR A 45 -20.65 4.10 22.14
C THR A 45 -19.33 4.85 22.38
N THR A 46 -18.22 4.18 22.29
CA THR A 46 -16.93 4.82 22.11
C THR A 46 -16.98 5.47 20.72
N ALA A 47 -17.45 6.71 20.66
CA ALA A 47 -17.15 7.59 19.55
C ALA A 47 -15.62 7.65 19.52
N ALA A 48 -15.01 7.04 18.48
CA ALA A 48 -13.62 7.27 18.19
C ALA A 48 -13.50 8.79 17.97
N MET A 49 -12.92 9.49 18.95
CA MET A 49 -12.57 10.89 18.77
C MET A 49 -11.62 10.92 17.58
N ALA A 50 -12.08 11.51 16.48
CA ALA A 50 -11.23 11.73 15.32
C ALA A 50 -9.97 12.45 15.82
N THR A 51 -8.84 11.79 15.77
CA THR A 51 -7.57 12.37 16.20
C THR A 51 -7.32 13.57 15.30
N ALA A 52 -7.25 14.77 15.87
CA ALA A 52 -7.02 16.00 15.11
C ALA A 52 -5.74 15.83 14.26
N VAL A 53 -5.84 16.16 12.98
CA VAL A 53 -4.69 16.06 12.06
C VAL A 53 -3.62 17.03 12.52
N GLN A 54 -2.44 16.52 12.83
CA GLN A 54 -1.31 17.34 13.26
C GLN A 54 -0.68 18.08 12.09
N PRO A 55 -0.24 19.35 12.27
CA PRO A 55 0.61 20.04 11.32
C PRO A 55 1.88 19.25 11.02
N ALA A 56 2.33 19.32 9.77
CA ALA A 56 3.52 18.63 9.32
C ALA A 56 4.40 19.53 8.45
N VAL A 57 5.67 19.15 8.32
CA VAL A 57 6.51 19.64 7.24
C VAL A 57 6.43 18.63 6.10
N VAL A 58 6.18 19.10 4.86
CA VAL A 58 6.13 18.24 3.68
C VAL A 58 7.31 18.58 2.78
N VAL A 59 8.27 17.67 2.68
CA VAL A 59 9.46 17.79 1.85
C VAL A 59 9.23 17.11 0.50
N GLY A 60 9.27 17.90 -0.56
CA GLY A 60 8.95 17.46 -1.92
C GLY A 60 7.53 17.81 -2.34
N ALA A 61 7.41 18.78 -3.26
CA ALA A 61 6.14 19.30 -3.76
C ALA A 61 5.60 18.58 -5.01
N GLY A 62 5.93 17.29 -5.17
CA GLY A 62 5.41 16.45 -6.24
C GLY A 62 3.96 16.00 -6.00
N ARG A 63 3.50 15.02 -6.78
CA ARG A 63 2.12 14.49 -6.71
C ARG A 63 1.71 14.08 -5.30
N VAL A 64 2.52 13.25 -4.66
CA VAL A 64 2.26 12.74 -3.30
C VAL A 64 2.34 13.87 -2.27
N GLY A 65 3.38 14.72 -2.31
CA GLY A 65 3.53 15.82 -1.36
C GLY A 65 2.37 16.82 -1.43
N GLN A 66 1.90 17.18 -2.63
CA GLN A 66 0.73 18.06 -2.77
C GLN A 66 -0.55 17.40 -2.24
N ALA A 67 -0.75 16.11 -2.49
CA ALA A 67 -1.88 15.39 -1.94
C ALA A 67 -1.85 15.38 -0.40
N LEU A 68 -0.69 15.12 0.21
CA LEU A 68 -0.53 15.13 1.66
C LEU A 68 -0.75 16.52 2.29
N LEU A 69 -0.34 17.59 1.61
CA LEU A 69 -0.67 18.98 2.03
C LEU A 69 -2.17 19.20 2.04
N GLY A 70 -2.89 18.73 1.02
CA GLY A 70 -4.35 18.82 0.96
C GLY A 70 -5.10 18.03 2.04
N MET A 71 -4.43 17.06 2.67
CA MET A 71 -4.97 16.24 3.77
C MET A 71 -4.65 16.82 5.16
N GLY A 72 -3.85 17.88 5.22
CA GLY A 72 -3.44 18.50 6.48
C GLY A 72 -4.43 19.53 7.00
N PRO A 73 -4.15 20.08 8.19
CA PRO A 73 -4.95 21.17 8.74
C PRO A 73 -4.74 22.44 7.94
N LEU A 74 -5.80 23.24 7.77
CA LEU A 74 -5.73 24.50 7.04
C LEU A 74 -4.68 25.45 7.66
N GLY A 75 -3.69 25.84 6.85
CA GLY A 75 -2.67 26.82 7.24
C GLY A 75 -1.64 26.34 8.27
N GLY A 76 -1.67 25.06 8.66
CA GLY A 76 -0.76 24.52 9.68
C GLY A 76 0.51 23.87 9.12
N ASP A 77 0.49 23.47 7.85
CA ASP A 77 1.60 22.75 7.22
C ASP A 77 2.65 23.68 6.63
N VAL A 78 3.90 23.21 6.64
CA VAL A 78 5.02 23.88 5.97
C VAL A 78 5.45 23.05 4.77
N ARG A 79 5.45 23.65 3.59
CA ARG A 79 5.97 23.03 2.36
C ARG A 79 7.46 23.37 2.20
N VAL A 80 8.29 22.35 1.94
CA VAL A 80 9.71 22.48 1.61
C VAL A 80 9.94 21.97 0.20
N GLY A 81 10.36 22.87 -0.70
CA GLY A 81 10.64 22.57 -2.10
C GLY A 81 12.06 22.07 -2.33
N ARG A 82 12.43 21.89 -3.60
CA ARG A 82 13.77 21.45 -3.98
C ARG A 82 14.81 22.54 -3.63
N GLY A 83 15.86 22.16 -2.91
CA GLY A 83 16.94 23.07 -2.50
C GLY A 83 16.62 23.93 -1.29
N GLU A 84 15.41 23.84 -0.76
CA GLU A 84 15.02 24.51 0.48
C GLU A 84 15.39 23.67 1.69
N LYS A 85 15.62 24.32 2.83
CA LYS A 85 15.88 23.65 4.11
C LYS A 85 14.61 23.59 4.95
N VAL A 86 14.50 22.56 5.78
CA VAL A 86 13.48 22.50 6.83
C VAL A 86 13.72 23.69 7.77
N PRO A 87 12.75 24.63 7.93
CA PRO A 87 12.93 25.78 8.79
C PRO A 87 13.09 25.40 10.27
N ASP A 88 13.95 26.10 11.00
CA ASP A 88 14.16 25.88 12.44
C ASP A 88 12.87 26.14 13.25
N GLY A 89 12.04 27.09 12.82
CA GLY A 89 10.75 27.42 13.41
C GLY A 89 9.57 26.60 12.87
N ALA A 90 9.83 25.51 12.11
CA ALA A 90 8.77 24.65 11.61
C ALA A 90 8.01 23.98 12.76
N PRO A 91 6.69 23.67 12.60
CA PRO A 91 5.90 23.05 13.63
C PRO A 91 6.55 21.75 14.13
N SER A 92 6.48 21.53 15.45
CA SER A 92 6.84 20.23 16.04
C SER A 92 5.83 19.20 15.55
N GLY A 93 6.28 18.24 14.73
CA GLY A 93 5.42 17.24 14.12
C GLY A 93 6.21 16.43 13.10
N PRO A 94 5.54 15.54 12.35
CA PRO A 94 6.20 14.70 11.37
C PRO A 94 6.73 15.55 10.19
N ILE A 95 7.86 15.11 9.65
CA ILE A 95 8.45 15.63 8.41
C ILE A 95 8.22 14.59 7.32
N LEU A 96 7.24 14.80 6.47
CA LEU A 96 6.80 13.86 5.45
C LEU A 96 7.70 13.96 4.22
N VAL A 97 8.54 12.94 3.99
CA VAL A 97 9.53 12.92 2.92
C VAL A 97 8.91 12.30 1.67
N CYS A 98 8.63 13.15 0.66
CA CYS A 98 7.94 12.80 -0.59
C CYS A 98 8.83 13.00 -1.83
N THR A 99 10.13 12.98 -1.66
CA THR A 99 11.13 13.09 -2.73
C THR A 99 11.37 11.73 -3.41
N ARG A 100 12.24 11.70 -4.41
CA ARG A 100 12.77 10.43 -4.93
C ARG A 100 13.76 9.82 -3.95
N ASN A 101 13.99 8.51 -4.06
CA ASN A 101 14.99 7.81 -3.26
C ASN A 101 16.40 8.43 -3.40
N ASP A 102 16.78 8.83 -4.59
CA ASP A 102 18.10 9.41 -4.86
C ASP A 102 18.32 10.80 -4.24
N ASP A 103 17.25 11.47 -3.80
CA ASP A 103 17.32 12.78 -3.15
C ASP A 103 17.43 12.66 -1.60
N LEU A 104 17.42 11.45 -1.02
CA LEU A 104 17.33 11.23 0.43
C LEU A 104 18.54 11.78 1.21
N ASP A 105 19.74 11.69 0.66
CA ASP A 105 20.94 12.30 1.31
C ASP A 105 20.77 13.82 1.42
N GLY A 106 20.31 14.46 0.37
CA GLY A 106 20.02 15.90 0.36
C GLY A 106 18.90 16.29 1.34
N VAL A 107 17.92 15.42 1.56
CA VAL A 107 16.87 15.64 2.58
C VAL A 107 17.46 15.65 3.99
N LEU A 108 18.37 14.72 4.29
CA LEU A 108 19.06 14.70 5.59
C LEU A 108 19.91 15.95 5.81
N GLU A 109 20.68 16.37 4.80
CA GLU A 109 21.51 17.59 4.85
C GLU A 109 20.67 18.86 5.03
N ALA A 110 19.47 18.89 4.41
CA ALA A 110 18.53 20.01 4.52
C ALA A 110 17.68 20.01 5.80
N THR A 111 17.78 18.96 6.64
CA THR A 111 17.01 18.79 7.86
C THR A 111 17.91 18.93 9.08
N PRO A 112 17.57 19.79 10.07
CA PRO A 112 18.32 19.86 11.32
C PRO A 112 18.45 18.48 11.98
N LYS A 113 19.66 18.10 12.41
CA LYS A 113 19.92 16.74 12.93
C LYS A 113 19.04 16.38 14.14
N SER A 114 18.65 17.35 14.95
CA SER A 114 17.71 17.18 16.07
C SER A 114 16.31 16.74 15.61
N ARG A 115 15.95 16.96 14.33
CA ARG A 115 14.67 16.65 13.72
C ARG A 115 14.69 15.37 12.88
N TRP A 116 15.82 14.67 12.75
CA TRP A 116 15.90 13.44 11.94
C TRP A 116 14.93 12.34 12.42
N ARG A 117 14.67 12.27 13.71
CA ARG A 117 13.68 11.34 14.29
C ARG A 117 12.24 11.62 13.87
N ASP A 118 11.98 12.82 13.35
CA ASP A 118 10.65 13.25 12.90
C ASP A 118 10.43 12.97 11.40
N LEU A 119 11.47 12.54 10.67
CA LEU A 119 11.37 12.16 9.26
C LEU A 119 10.48 10.93 9.11
N VAL A 120 9.56 10.99 8.15
CA VAL A 120 8.66 9.91 7.76
C VAL A 120 8.83 9.65 6.28
N PHE A 121 9.29 8.47 5.92
CA PHE A 121 9.69 8.12 4.57
C PHE A 121 8.57 7.43 3.79
N PHE A 122 8.20 7.99 2.62
CA PHE A 122 7.17 7.47 1.72
C PHE A 122 7.74 6.74 0.50
N GLN A 123 9.05 6.57 0.45
CA GLN A 123 9.73 5.96 -0.69
C GLN A 123 9.43 4.46 -0.78
N ASN A 124 9.29 3.98 -2.03
CA ASN A 124 9.21 2.55 -2.30
C ASN A 124 10.59 1.91 -2.30
N GLY A 125 10.64 0.63 -1.99
CA GLY A 125 11.84 -0.16 -2.05
C GLY A 125 12.44 -0.46 -0.67
N MET A 126 13.61 -1.07 -0.68
CA MET A 126 14.36 -1.45 0.51
C MET A 126 15.24 -0.27 0.96
N LEU A 127 14.76 0.49 1.95
CA LEU A 127 15.51 1.63 2.49
C LEU A 127 16.38 1.25 3.69
N GLU A 128 16.15 0.11 4.31
CA GLU A 128 16.79 -0.27 5.57
C GLU A 128 18.32 -0.21 5.53
N PRO A 129 19.04 -0.70 4.50
CA PRO A 129 20.50 -0.56 4.44
C PRO A 129 20.96 0.91 4.41
N TRP A 130 20.16 1.79 3.80
CA TRP A 130 20.44 3.21 3.81
C TRP A 130 20.18 3.82 5.18
N PHE A 131 19.08 3.46 5.86
CA PHE A 131 18.83 3.89 7.24
C PHE A 131 19.97 3.50 8.17
N GLU A 132 20.42 2.25 8.09
CA GLU A 132 21.55 1.76 8.88
C GLU A 132 22.82 2.57 8.63
N SER A 133 23.14 2.87 7.36
CA SER A 133 24.30 3.66 6.97
C SER A 133 24.27 5.10 7.51
N LYS A 134 23.08 5.62 7.81
CA LYS A 134 22.84 6.97 8.36
C LYS A 134 22.60 7.00 9.87
N GLY A 135 22.55 5.83 10.51
CA GLY A 135 22.25 5.73 11.94
C GLY A 135 20.78 6.06 12.27
N LEU A 136 19.87 5.88 11.32
CA LEU A 136 18.43 6.07 11.49
C LEU A 136 17.79 4.75 11.98
N VAL A 137 17.90 4.51 13.28
CA VAL A 137 17.28 3.33 13.90
C VAL A 137 15.77 3.55 14.01
N ASP A 138 14.98 2.54 13.65
CA ASP A 138 13.52 2.56 13.72
C ASP A 138 12.88 3.79 13.04
N ALA A 139 13.39 4.15 11.86
CA ALA A 139 12.89 5.26 11.06
C ALA A 139 11.39 5.11 10.77
N ASN A 140 10.63 6.22 10.87
CA ASN A 140 9.21 6.18 10.52
C ASN A 140 9.04 5.98 9.02
N GLN A 141 8.20 5.05 8.62
CA GLN A 141 7.99 4.68 7.23
C GLN A 141 6.50 4.57 6.91
N VAL A 142 6.16 4.83 5.67
CA VAL A 142 4.83 4.60 5.10
C VAL A 142 4.95 3.71 3.87
N LEU A 143 4.31 2.57 3.93
CA LEU A 143 4.11 1.69 2.81
C LEU A 143 2.87 2.17 2.04
N ALA A 144 3.08 3.13 1.12
CA ALA A 144 2.00 3.77 0.40
C ALA A 144 1.53 2.91 -0.78
N TYR A 145 0.27 2.46 -0.73
CA TYR A 145 -0.39 1.78 -1.85
C TYR A 145 -1.35 2.67 -2.62
N PHE A 146 -1.57 3.90 -2.15
CA PHE A 146 -2.35 4.87 -2.90
C PHE A 146 -1.55 5.49 -4.05
N ALA A 147 -2.23 5.91 -5.08
CA ALA A 147 -1.64 6.56 -6.25
C ALA A 147 -2.24 7.95 -6.49
N VAL A 148 -1.41 8.88 -6.92
CA VAL A 148 -1.82 10.22 -7.37
C VAL A 148 -1.40 10.35 -8.84
N SER A 149 -2.36 10.41 -9.74
CA SER A 149 -2.12 10.42 -11.20
C SER A 149 -1.46 11.71 -11.66
N LYS A 150 -1.97 12.86 -11.23
CA LYS A 150 -1.43 14.20 -11.50
C LYS A 150 -1.41 15.07 -10.25
N VAL A 151 -0.59 16.10 -10.28
CA VAL A 151 -0.58 17.11 -9.20
C VAL A 151 -1.96 17.78 -9.12
N GLY A 152 -2.52 17.80 -7.90
CA GLY A 152 -3.83 18.39 -7.62
C GLY A 152 -5.02 17.45 -7.82
N GLU A 153 -4.81 16.25 -8.39
CA GLU A 153 -5.85 15.23 -8.44
C GLU A 153 -5.96 14.47 -7.09
N PRO A 154 -7.18 14.02 -6.72
CA PRO A 154 -7.36 13.24 -5.52
C PRO A 154 -6.62 11.91 -5.63
N PRO A 155 -6.05 11.41 -4.52
CA PRO A 155 -5.43 10.09 -4.49
C PRO A 155 -6.49 9.00 -4.65
N VAL A 156 -6.07 7.89 -5.25
CA VAL A 156 -6.86 6.65 -5.34
C VAL A 156 -6.24 5.62 -4.39
N ASP A 157 -7.05 5.07 -3.50
CA ASP A 157 -6.58 4.11 -2.50
C ASP A 157 -6.27 2.73 -3.11
N GLY A 158 -5.31 2.04 -2.54
CA GLY A 158 -4.91 0.68 -2.91
C GLY A 158 -5.75 -0.37 -2.18
N ILE A 159 -7.03 -0.44 -2.52
CA ILE A 159 -7.97 -1.45 -2.01
C ILE A 159 -8.06 -2.59 -3.02
N THR A 160 -8.09 -3.84 -2.54
CA THR A 160 -8.28 -5.04 -3.36
C THR A 160 -9.44 -5.87 -2.83
N ASP A 161 -9.87 -6.85 -3.60
CA ASP A 161 -10.89 -7.83 -3.19
C ASP A 161 -10.43 -8.70 -2.01
N THR A 162 -9.13 -8.99 -1.94
CA THR A 162 -8.53 -9.74 -0.83
C THR A 162 -8.19 -8.86 0.39
N ASN A 163 -8.07 -7.55 0.20
CA ASN A 163 -7.79 -6.56 1.26
C ASN A 163 -8.72 -5.35 1.16
N PRO A 164 -10.02 -5.52 1.45
CA PRO A 164 -11.00 -4.43 1.39
C PRO A 164 -10.73 -3.31 2.42
N GLU A 165 -9.96 -3.60 3.47
CA GLU A 165 -9.52 -2.63 4.47
C GLU A 165 -8.35 -1.75 4.01
N GLY A 166 -7.85 -1.96 2.78
CA GLY A 166 -6.74 -1.24 2.19
C GLY A 166 -5.37 -1.81 2.58
N LEU A 167 -4.37 -1.49 1.76
CA LEU A 167 -3.00 -2.02 1.87
C LEU A 167 -2.01 -1.02 2.47
N THR A 168 -2.32 0.29 2.48
CA THR A 168 -1.41 1.30 3.03
C THR A 168 -1.18 1.08 4.52
N ALA A 169 0.08 1.11 4.93
CA ALA A 169 0.48 0.92 6.32
C ALA A 169 1.57 1.94 6.73
N ALA A 170 1.59 2.28 8.01
CA ALA A 170 2.60 3.14 8.60
C ALA A 170 3.24 2.47 9.82
N PHE A 171 4.53 2.74 10.03
CA PHE A 171 5.33 2.27 11.16
C PHE A 171 6.12 3.42 11.77
N GLY A 172 6.37 3.33 13.07
CA GLY A 172 7.19 4.24 13.84
C GLY A 172 6.39 5.24 14.68
N ASN A 173 7.10 6.13 15.35
CA ASN A 173 6.51 7.06 16.33
C ASN A 173 5.44 7.99 15.72
N TRP A 174 5.58 8.34 14.45
CA TRP A 174 4.65 9.20 13.73
C TRP A 174 3.54 8.46 12.98
N ALA A 175 3.53 7.13 13.04
CA ALA A 175 2.53 6.32 12.31
C ALA A 175 1.07 6.68 12.63
N PRO A 176 0.66 6.92 13.90
CA PRO A 176 -0.71 7.34 14.20
C PRO A 176 -1.08 8.70 13.60
N ALA A 177 -0.15 9.66 13.63
CA ALA A 177 -0.39 11.00 13.06
C ALA A 177 -0.51 10.95 11.52
N VAL A 178 0.31 10.12 10.88
CA VAL A 178 0.25 9.89 9.43
C VAL A 178 -1.04 9.16 9.05
N ALA A 179 -1.44 8.13 9.80
CA ALA A 179 -2.69 7.42 9.58
C ALA A 179 -3.90 8.38 9.67
N ALA A 180 -3.94 9.24 10.71
CA ALA A 180 -4.99 10.24 10.86
C ALA A 180 -5.04 11.22 9.66
N ARG A 181 -3.87 11.65 9.17
CA ARG A 181 -3.78 12.52 7.96
C ARG A 181 -4.31 11.83 6.71
N LEU A 182 -3.90 10.59 6.45
CA LEU A 182 -4.37 9.82 5.29
C LEU A 182 -5.87 9.57 5.37
N GLN A 183 -6.39 9.20 6.53
CA GLN A 183 -7.83 9.00 6.77
C GLN A 183 -8.63 10.30 6.57
N ASN A 184 -8.09 11.45 6.99
CA ASN A 184 -8.70 12.75 6.71
C ASN A 184 -8.81 13.04 5.20
N GLY A 185 -7.91 12.50 4.39
CA GLY A 185 -7.95 12.54 2.93
C GLY A 185 -8.77 11.41 2.28
N GLY A 186 -9.52 10.63 3.06
CA GLY A 186 -10.34 9.52 2.56
C GLY A 186 -9.56 8.25 2.20
N LEU A 187 -8.30 8.15 2.60
CA LEU A 187 -7.46 6.97 2.39
C LEU A 187 -7.45 6.06 3.62
N THR A 188 -7.26 4.77 3.38
CA THR A 188 -7.00 3.81 4.45
C THR A 188 -5.53 3.87 4.90
N CYS A 189 -5.26 3.59 6.17
CA CYS A 189 -3.90 3.41 6.66
C CYS A 189 -3.92 2.60 7.96
N LYS A 190 -3.18 1.49 7.96
CA LYS A 190 -2.94 0.66 9.16
C LYS A 190 -1.73 1.20 9.91
N VAL A 191 -1.77 1.17 11.23
CA VAL A 191 -0.58 1.38 12.07
C VAL A 191 -0.09 0.00 12.47
N LEU A 192 1.14 -0.34 12.12
CA LEU A 192 1.71 -1.66 12.32
C LEU A 192 2.94 -1.62 13.22
N GLU A 193 3.11 -2.68 13.99
CA GLU A 193 4.36 -2.98 14.66
C GLU A 193 5.46 -3.36 13.66
N LYS A 194 6.71 -3.25 14.07
CA LYS A 194 7.89 -3.39 13.20
C LYS A 194 7.89 -4.66 12.35
N GLU A 195 7.67 -5.82 12.97
CA GLU A 195 7.70 -7.10 12.26
C GLU A 195 6.60 -7.21 11.20
N ALA A 196 5.38 -6.84 11.55
CA ALA A 196 4.25 -6.85 10.62
C ALA A 196 4.46 -5.86 9.48
N PHE A 197 5.01 -4.67 9.76
CA PHE A 197 5.35 -3.69 8.75
C PHE A 197 6.43 -4.22 7.80
N GLN A 198 7.50 -4.84 8.32
CA GLN A 198 8.59 -5.40 7.52
C GLN A 198 8.09 -6.51 6.58
N LYS A 199 7.19 -7.40 7.05
CA LYS A 199 6.58 -8.41 6.19
C LYS A 199 5.80 -7.78 5.03
N GLN A 200 4.93 -6.83 5.31
CA GLN A 200 4.14 -6.17 4.26
C GLN A 200 5.03 -5.35 3.30
N MET A 201 6.07 -4.70 3.80
CA MET A 201 7.03 -3.97 2.97
C MET A 201 7.76 -4.92 2.03
N LEU A 202 8.17 -6.08 2.50
CA LEU A 202 8.82 -7.09 1.66
C LEU A 202 7.86 -7.71 0.65
N GLU A 203 6.60 -7.97 0.99
CA GLU A 203 5.59 -8.40 0.01
C GLU A 203 5.46 -7.37 -1.14
N LYS A 204 5.41 -6.08 -0.81
CA LYS A 204 5.38 -5.03 -1.82
C LYS A 204 6.66 -4.96 -2.64
N LEU A 205 7.82 -5.15 -2.01
CA LEU A 205 9.10 -5.19 -2.71
C LEU A 205 9.18 -6.37 -3.69
N ILE A 206 8.69 -7.55 -3.28
CA ILE A 206 8.58 -8.74 -4.15
C ILE A 206 7.66 -8.41 -5.33
N TRP A 207 6.48 -7.82 -5.07
CA TRP A 207 5.56 -7.40 -6.12
C TRP A 207 6.23 -6.48 -7.13
N ILE A 208 6.85 -5.38 -6.67
CA ILE A 208 7.52 -4.41 -7.55
C ILE A 208 8.64 -5.11 -8.35
N SER A 209 9.42 -5.97 -7.70
CA SER A 209 10.55 -6.63 -8.35
C SER A 209 10.09 -7.66 -9.38
N ALA A 210 9.13 -8.50 -9.04
CA ALA A 210 8.67 -9.58 -9.91
C ALA A 210 7.86 -9.04 -11.10
N PHE A 211 6.80 -8.27 -10.87
CA PHE A 211 5.92 -7.79 -11.95
C PHE A 211 6.65 -6.84 -12.90
N MET A 212 7.53 -5.98 -12.39
CA MET A 212 8.27 -5.06 -13.24
C MET A 212 9.35 -5.76 -14.05
N LEU A 213 9.98 -6.80 -13.51
CA LEU A 213 11.00 -7.58 -14.23
C LEU A 213 10.36 -8.47 -15.29
N VAL A 214 9.31 -9.22 -14.96
CA VAL A 214 8.59 -10.03 -15.95
C VAL A 214 8.06 -9.15 -17.08
N GLY A 215 7.40 -8.04 -16.75
CA GLY A 215 6.88 -7.13 -17.77
C GLY A 215 7.97 -6.48 -18.63
N ALA A 216 9.16 -6.23 -18.08
CA ALA A 216 10.31 -5.72 -18.86
C ALA A 216 10.86 -6.74 -19.86
N ARG A 217 10.68 -8.05 -19.60
CA ARG A 217 11.01 -9.13 -20.55
C ARG A 217 10.00 -9.21 -21.70
N HIS A 218 8.80 -8.69 -21.52
CA HIS A 218 7.69 -8.68 -22.48
C HIS A 218 7.33 -7.24 -22.87
N PRO A 219 8.06 -6.62 -23.83
CA PRO A 219 7.89 -5.20 -24.16
C PRO A 219 6.46 -4.79 -24.44
N GLY A 220 6.01 -3.73 -23.76
CA GLY A 220 4.63 -3.22 -23.87
C GLY A 220 3.65 -3.87 -22.91
N ALA A 221 4.02 -4.90 -22.15
CA ALA A 221 3.15 -5.49 -21.15
C ALA A 221 2.86 -4.49 -20.01
N THR A 222 1.60 -4.39 -19.61
CA THR A 222 1.20 -3.74 -18.35
C THR A 222 1.18 -4.76 -17.22
N VAL A 223 1.02 -4.28 -15.99
CA VAL A 223 0.89 -5.15 -14.81
C VAL A 223 -0.25 -6.17 -14.98
N GLY A 224 -1.40 -5.74 -15.53
CA GLY A 224 -2.53 -6.63 -15.79
C GLY A 224 -2.26 -7.66 -16.91
N VAL A 225 -1.44 -7.30 -17.90
CA VAL A 225 -1.00 -8.26 -18.94
C VAL A 225 -0.08 -9.31 -18.31
N VAL A 226 0.85 -8.89 -17.44
CA VAL A 226 1.74 -9.82 -16.73
C VAL A 226 0.92 -10.79 -15.87
N GLU A 227 -0.05 -10.29 -15.10
CA GLU A 227 -0.91 -11.13 -14.27
C GLU A 227 -1.71 -12.14 -15.09
N LYS A 228 -2.26 -11.73 -16.22
CA LYS A 228 -3.14 -12.57 -17.03
C LYS A 228 -2.40 -13.53 -17.97
N GLU A 229 -1.35 -13.07 -18.62
CA GLU A 229 -0.71 -13.81 -19.73
C GLU A 229 0.63 -14.45 -19.32
N TYR A 230 1.30 -13.91 -18.31
CA TYR A 230 2.62 -14.37 -17.84
C TYR A 230 2.59 -14.83 -16.38
N LEU A 231 1.44 -15.31 -15.89
CA LEU A 231 1.23 -15.72 -14.51
C LEU A 231 2.26 -16.77 -14.05
N ALA A 232 2.57 -17.77 -14.88
CA ALA A 232 3.51 -18.82 -14.53
C ALA A 232 4.94 -18.28 -14.29
N GLU A 233 5.35 -17.28 -15.08
CA GLU A 233 6.66 -16.63 -14.91
C GLU A 233 6.68 -15.80 -13.63
N VAL A 234 5.69 -14.95 -13.42
CA VAL A 234 5.65 -14.08 -12.24
C VAL A 234 5.48 -14.88 -10.95
N ALA A 235 4.69 -15.94 -10.94
CA ALA A 235 4.51 -16.84 -9.80
C ALA A 235 5.83 -17.52 -9.41
N SER A 236 6.57 -18.04 -10.39
CA SER A 236 7.88 -18.64 -10.15
C SER A 236 8.86 -17.64 -9.54
N LEU A 237 8.87 -16.42 -10.04
CA LEU A 237 9.74 -15.37 -9.51
C LEU A 237 9.30 -14.90 -8.12
N ILE A 238 8.00 -14.76 -7.86
CA ILE A 238 7.48 -14.45 -6.52
C ILE A 238 7.93 -15.50 -5.51
N ALA A 239 7.80 -16.78 -5.84
CA ALA A 239 8.22 -17.88 -4.96
C ALA A 239 9.72 -17.82 -4.64
N GLU A 240 10.56 -17.58 -5.65
CA GLU A 240 12.01 -17.44 -5.46
C GLU A 240 12.36 -16.24 -4.57
N LEU A 241 11.82 -15.06 -4.88
CA LEU A 241 12.11 -13.83 -4.11
C LEU A 241 11.56 -13.92 -2.68
N ALA A 242 10.39 -14.53 -2.47
CA ALA A 242 9.82 -14.75 -1.14
C ALA A 242 10.69 -15.70 -0.32
N SER A 243 11.18 -16.79 -0.92
CA SER A 243 12.11 -17.71 -0.26
C SER A 243 13.42 -17.02 0.15
N ALA A 244 14.02 -16.26 -0.74
CA ALA A 244 15.27 -15.54 -0.48
C ALA A 244 15.09 -14.46 0.60
N ALA A 245 14.02 -13.66 0.51
CA ALA A 245 13.71 -12.63 1.51
C ALA A 245 13.41 -13.23 2.89
N GLY A 246 12.65 -14.31 2.93
CA GLY A 246 12.33 -15.03 4.18
C GLY A 246 13.59 -15.59 4.84
N ALA A 247 14.47 -16.21 4.08
CA ALA A 247 15.74 -16.74 4.57
C ALA A 247 16.67 -15.64 5.10
N GLU A 248 16.79 -14.50 4.38
CA GLU A 248 17.63 -13.37 4.82
C GLU A 248 17.10 -12.72 6.10
N ARG A 249 15.75 -12.67 6.28
CA ARG A 249 15.11 -12.01 7.42
C ARG A 249 14.71 -12.92 8.56
N GLY A 250 14.82 -14.24 8.38
CA GLY A 250 14.51 -15.22 9.41
C GLY A 250 13.02 -15.40 9.70
N PHE A 251 12.14 -15.14 8.71
CA PHE A 251 10.70 -15.37 8.83
C PHE A 251 10.11 -16.01 7.56
N SER A 252 8.89 -16.50 7.65
CA SER A 252 8.08 -16.94 6.52
C SER A 252 6.96 -15.96 6.24
N PHE A 253 6.59 -15.84 4.96
CA PHE A 253 5.38 -15.12 4.56
C PHE A 253 4.16 -15.98 4.84
N ASP A 254 3.02 -15.32 5.07
CA ASP A 254 1.75 -16.00 5.24
C ASP A 254 1.35 -16.68 3.92
N GLU A 255 0.58 -17.77 4.01
CA GLU A 255 0.07 -18.50 2.85
C GLU A 255 -0.68 -17.56 1.89
N GLY A 256 -0.64 -17.87 0.59
CA GLY A 256 -1.37 -17.09 -0.43
C GLY A 256 -0.71 -15.77 -0.84
N ILE A 257 0.61 -15.59 -0.62
CA ILE A 257 1.34 -14.39 -1.06
C ILE A 257 1.14 -14.11 -2.55
N GLU A 258 1.21 -15.14 -3.41
CA GLU A 258 1.00 -15.00 -4.85
C GLU A 258 -0.35 -14.35 -5.16
N GLU A 259 -1.44 -14.88 -4.58
CA GLU A 259 -2.79 -14.37 -4.81
C GLU A 259 -2.95 -12.93 -4.29
N ARG A 260 -2.38 -12.59 -3.12
CA ARG A 260 -2.41 -11.20 -2.63
C ARG A 260 -1.71 -10.23 -3.59
N LEU A 261 -0.58 -10.64 -4.15
CA LEU A 261 0.17 -9.81 -5.11
C LEU A 261 -0.55 -9.72 -6.47
N CYS A 262 -1.20 -10.80 -6.92
CA CYS A 262 -2.05 -10.80 -8.11
C CYS A 262 -3.30 -9.94 -7.92
N ALA A 263 -3.95 -9.99 -6.76
CA ALA A 263 -5.09 -9.14 -6.44
C ALA A 263 -4.72 -7.65 -6.52
N TYR A 264 -3.57 -7.27 -6.00
CA TYR A 264 -3.08 -5.89 -6.16
C TYR A 264 -2.77 -5.56 -7.63
N SER A 265 -2.22 -6.49 -8.38
CA SER A 265 -1.93 -6.31 -9.81
C SER A 265 -3.20 -6.06 -10.61
N ARG A 266 -4.31 -6.72 -10.30
CA ARG A 266 -5.63 -6.47 -10.90
C ARG A 266 -6.13 -5.06 -10.60
N ALA A 267 -5.94 -4.56 -9.37
CA ALA A 267 -6.33 -3.20 -8.99
C ALA A 267 -5.53 -2.11 -9.74
N VAL A 268 -4.30 -2.41 -10.15
CA VAL A 268 -3.40 -1.48 -10.88
C VAL A 268 -3.04 -1.99 -12.27
N ALA A 269 -3.92 -2.74 -12.91
CA ALA A 269 -3.68 -3.46 -14.17
C ALA A 269 -3.14 -2.57 -15.31
N HIS A 270 -3.49 -1.30 -15.31
CA HIS A 270 -3.07 -0.32 -16.32
C HIS A 270 -1.65 0.22 -16.13
N PHE A 271 -0.97 -0.11 -15.03
CA PHE A 271 0.38 0.41 -14.79
C PHE A 271 1.37 -0.18 -15.80
N PRO A 272 2.20 0.68 -16.42
CA PRO A 272 3.28 0.20 -17.30
C PRO A 272 4.36 -0.47 -16.46
N THR A 273 4.96 -1.51 -17.02
CA THR A 273 6.07 -2.24 -16.39
C THR A 273 7.42 -1.70 -16.86
N ALA A 274 8.35 -1.57 -15.95
CA ALA A 274 9.77 -1.32 -16.23
C ALA A 274 10.59 -1.52 -14.94
N VAL A 275 11.81 -2.01 -15.07
CA VAL A 275 12.77 -2.02 -13.97
C VAL A 275 13.27 -0.59 -13.75
N LYS A 276 12.89 -0.01 -12.61
CA LYS A 276 13.26 1.36 -12.20
C LYS A 276 13.84 1.34 -10.80
N GLU A 277 14.64 2.36 -10.48
CA GLU A 277 15.22 2.52 -9.13
C GLU A 277 15.89 1.22 -8.66
N PHE A 278 16.68 0.61 -9.55
CA PHE A 278 17.27 -0.72 -9.37
C PHE A 278 17.90 -0.91 -7.99
N LYS A 279 18.76 0.01 -7.56
CA LYS A 279 19.45 -0.02 -6.26
C LYS A 279 18.49 -0.27 -5.08
N TRP A 280 17.27 0.27 -5.14
CA TRP A 280 16.29 0.25 -4.06
C TRP A 280 15.27 -0.89 -4.17
N ARG A 281 15.23 -1.59 -5.32
CA ARG A 281 14.23 -2.62 -5.62
C ARG A 281 14.89 -3.94 -5.98
N ASN A 282 14.97 -4.28 -7.26
CA ASN A 282 15.62 -5.50 -7.73
C ASN A 282 17.06 -5.63 -7.24
N GLY A 283 17.77 -4.53 -7.09
CA GLY A 283 19.15 -4.50 -6.59
C GLY A 283 19.33 -5.03 -5.18
N TRP A 284 18.31 -4.95 -4.31
CA TRP A 284 18.37 -5.59 -3.00
C TRP A 284 18.42 -7.12 -3.13
N PHE A 285 17.56 -7.73 -3.94
CA PHE A 285 17.59 -9.17 -4.18
C PHE A 285 18.88 -9.59 -4.87
N TYR A 286 19.33 -8.81 -5.85
CA TYR A 286 20.60 -9.08 -6.52
C TYR A 286 21.79 -9.01 -5.55
N SER A 287 21.79 -8.12 -4.57
CA SER A 287 22.83 -8.08 -3.55
C SER A 287 22.91 -9.35 -2.68
N LEU A 288 21.78 -10.05 -2.49
CA LEU A 288 21.77 -11.36 -1.81
C LEU A 288 22.49 -12.40 -2.66
N SER A 289 22.26 -12.38 -3.98
CA SER A 289 22.95 -13.24 -4.94
C SER A 289 24.45 -12.95 -4.96
N GLU A 290 24.86 -11.68 -5.05
CA GLU A 290 26.27 -11.27 -5.05
C GLU A 290 26.97 -11.73 -3.75
N LYS A 291 26.34 -11.53 -2.59
CA LYS A 291 26.87 -11.96 -1.29
C LYS A 291 27.07 -13.48 -1.24
N ALA A 292 26.04 -14.24 -1.63
CA ALA A 292 26.13 -15.71 -1.62
C ALA A 292 27.23 -16.22 -2.55
N LEU A 293 27.31 -15.70 -3.76
CA LEU A 293 28.34 -16.09 -4.73
C LEU A 293 29.75 -15.72 -4.25
N ALA A 294 29.94 -14.57 -3.63
CA ALA A 294 31.21 -14.16 -3.04
C ALA A 294 31.65 -15.09 -1.90
N GLU A 295 30.70 -15.70 -1.20
CA GLU A 295 30.95 -16.71 -0.15
C GLU A 295 31.07 -18.15 -0.69
N GLY A 296 31.03 -18.33 -2.02
CA GLY A 296 31.06 -19.67 -2.65
C GLY A 296 29.79 -20.49 -2.46
N LYS A 297 28.68 -19.83 -2.13
CA LYS A 297 27.35 -20.44 -1.95
C LYS A 297 26.53 -20.37 -3.24
N PRO A 298 25.54 -21.24 -3.41
CA PRO A 298 24.57 -21.13 -4.51
C PRO A 298 23.85 -19.78 -4.50
N ASP A 299 23.53 -19.27 -5.70
CA ASP A 299 22.70 -18.09 -5.86
C ASP A 299 21.30 -18.33 -5.26
N PRO A 300 20.84 -17.52 -4.29
CA PRO A 300 19.50 -17.68 -3.72
C PRO A 300 18.37 -17.20 -4.67
N CYS A 301 18.72 -16.45 -5.73
CA CYS A 301 17.76 -15.91 -6.69
C CYS A 301 18.23 -16.16 -8.14
N PRO A 302 18.44 -17.43 -8.56
CA PRO A 302 19.03 -17.73 -9.86
C PRO A 302 18.14 -17.30 -11.04
N LEU A 303 16.82 -17.42 -10.92
CA LEU A 303 15.87 -16.98 -11.94
C LEU A 303 15.88 -15.47 -12.10
N HIS A 304 15.83 -14.75 -10.99
CA HIS A 304 15.92 -13.29 -10.95
C HIS A 304 17.22 -12.78 -11.58
N THR A 305 18.35 -13.36 -11.20
CA THR A 305 19.68 -13.04 -11.75
C THR A 305 19.73 -13.28 -13.27
N ALA A 306 19.20 -14.43 -13.73
CA ALA A 306 19.16 -14.76 -15.14
C ALA A 306 18.34 -13.75 -15.95
N TRP A 307 17.17 -13.36 -15.46
CA TRP A 307 16.29 -12.42 -16.15
C TRP A 307 16.78 -10.98 -16.13
N LEU A 308 17.47 -10.56 -15.08
CA LEU A 308 18.15 -9.25 -15.06
C LEU A 308 19.25 -9.17 -16.12
N LYS A 309 20.02 -10.26 -16.32
CA LYS A 309 21.00 -10.38 -17.41
C LYS A 309 20.36 -10.37 -18.79
N GLU A 310 19.25 -11.11 -18.96
CA GLU A 310 18.50 -11.17 -20.21
C GLU A 310 18.09 -9.77 -20.71
N ILE A 311 17.58 -8.93 -19.81
CA ILE A 311 17.17 -7.55 -20.14
C ILE A 311 18.31 -6.52 -19.99
N LYS A 312 19.54 -6.97 -19.75
CA LYS A 312 20.77 -6.14 -19.68
C LYS A 312 20.71 -5.04 -18.60
N VAL A 313 20.17 -5.36 -17.44
CA VAL A 313 20.17 -4.47 -16.28
C VAL A 313 21.44 -4.68 -15.45
N ILE A 314 21.98 -5.89 -15.46
CA ILE A 314 23.25 -6.28 -14.82
C ILE A 314 24.14 -6.99 -15.83
#